data_dc69290d577759eb817174c4d5b663fa
#
_entry.id   dc69290d577759eb817174c4d5b663fa
#
_cell.length_a   1.000
_cell.length_b   1.000
_cell.length_c   1.000
_cell.angle_alpha   90.00
_cell.angle_beta   90.00
_cell.angle_gamma   90.00
#
_symmetry.space_group_name_H-M   'P 1'
#
loop_
_entity.id
_entity.type
_entity.pdbx_description
1 polymer ?
#
loop_
_entity_poly.entity_id
_entity_poly.type
_entity_poly.pdbx_seq_one_letter_code
_entity_poly.pdbx_strand_id
1 'polypeptide(L)'
;IQMDAAVMSDGNFGSVICIENVKNPVLVARDVMLNSPHIILSGDGAVKFARLMGYDYYDPHTEKSRNMIRKFYSESFNGNVPAIFNRKKSGDTVGAVARINNKFAAAVSTGGSFPMLRGRVGDSPLIGAGIYSGPNGAVVATGIGEEIAKKLLSYKIYSKIKTDSLENIVKNEVNSFKTSCGIIAITDDEYIAYSNTNMAYAYKEF
;
A
#
# COMPACT_ATOMS: atom_id res chain seq x y z
N ILE A 1 12.60 7.41 -7.79
CA ILE A 1 11.77 6.72 -6.80
C ILE A 1 10.53 6.19 -7.51
N GLN A 2 10.29 4.88 -7.42
CA GLN A 2 9.05 4.25 -7.85
C GLN A 2 8.10 4.19 -6.66
N MET A 3 6.83 4.44 -6.93
CA MET A 3 5.77 4.47 -5.92
C MET A 3 4.60 3.61 -6.38
N ASP A 4 3.89 3.04 -5.42
CA ASP A 4 2.66 2.30 -5.68
C ASP A 4 1.53 2.95 -4.87
N ALA A 5 0.31 2.91 -5.41
CA ALA A 5 -0.87 3.36 -4.69
C ALA A 5 -2.13 2.68 -5.21
N ALA A 6 -3.12 2.56 -4.35
CA ALA A 6 -4.43 2.04 -4.72
C ALA A 6 -5.55 2.74 -3.95
N VAL A 7 -6.72 2.75 -4.56
CA VAL A 7 -7.99 3.20 -3.95
C VAL A 7 -9.08 2.19 -4.29
N MET A 8 -9.94 1.89 -3.34
CA MET A 8 -11.09 1.02 -3.54
C MET A 8 -12.31 1.57 -2.82
N SER A 9 -13.44 1.66 -3.51
CA SER A 9 -14.73 2.09 -2.95
C SER A 9 -15.89 1.57 -3.80
N ASP A 10 -16.99 1.17 -3.15
CA ASP A 10 -18.22 0.72 -3.84
C ASP A 10 -17.98 -0.37 -4.91
N GLY A 11 -17.06 -1.30 -4.66
CA GLY A 11 -16.70 -2.34 -5.62
C GLY A 11 -15.78 -1.88 -6.77
N ASN A 12 -15.55 -0.57 -6.90
CA ASN A 12 -14.61 -0.01 -7.87
C ASN A 12 -13.20 0.02 -7.29
N PHE A 13 -12.21 -0.20 -8.16
CA PHE A 13 -10.81 -0.24 -7.79
C PHE A 13 -9.96 0.51 -8.80
N GLY A 14 -8.98 1.25 -8.33
CA GLY A 14 -7.97 1.89 -9.15
C GLY A 14 -6.60 1.79 -8.50
N SER A 15 -5.57 1.49 -9.29
CA SER A 15 -4.22 1.32 -8.80
C SER A 15 -3.18 1.85 -9.80
N VAL A 16 -2.08 2.34 -9.26
CA VAL A 16 -0.87 2.65 -10.01
C VAL A 16 0.32 1.92 -9.43
N ILE A 17 1.12 1.31 -10.30
CA ILE A 17 2.26 0.48 -9.95
C ILE A 17 3.52 1.08 -10.55
N CYS A 18 4.60 1.17 -9.75
CA CYS A 18 5.89 1.70 -10.18
C CYS A 18 5.80 3.07 -10.86
N ILE A 19 4.85 3.91 -10.44
CA ILE A 19 4.70 5.27 -10.97
C ILE A 19 5.83 6.17 -10.47
N GLU A 20 6.32 7.05 -11.32
CA GLU A 20 7.39 7.99 -11.02
C GLU A 20 6.95 9.42 -11.27
N ASN A 21 7.68 10.37 -10.67
CA ASN A 21 7.57 11.79 -10.98
C ASN A 21 6.17 12.39 -10.81
N VAL A 22 5.44 11.91 -9.80
CA VAL A 22 4.17 12.48 -9.33
C VAL A 22 4.25 12.75 -7.83
N LYS A 23 3.53 13.77 -7.36
CA LYS A 23 3.51 14.14 -5.95
C LYS A 23 2.64 13.21 -5.12
N ASN A 24 1.45 12.89 -5.63
CA ASN A 24 0.41 12.14 -4.91
C ASN A 24 -0.08 10.95 -5.77
N PRO A 25 0.61 9.81 -5.76
CA PRO A 25 0.22 8.65 -6.59
C PRO A 25 -1.19 8.13 -6.26
N VAL A 26 -1.66 8.27 -5.03
CA VAL A 26 -3.01 7.86 -4.62
C VAL A 26 -4.12 8.63 -5.36
N LEU A 27 -3.89 9.89 -5.71
CA LEU A 27 -4.85 10.66 -6.52
C LEU A 27 -4.88 10.17 -7.96
N VAL A 28 -3.72 9.77 -8.51
CA VAL A 28 -3.68 9.15 -9.85
C VAL A 28 -4.39 7.80 -9.84
N ALA A 29 -4.20 6.98 -8.78
CA ALA A 29 -4.93 5.73 -8.61
C ALA A 29 -6.45 5.94 -8.55
N ARG A 30 -6.91 6.98 -7.84
CA ARG A 30 -8.33 7.38 -7.83
C ARG A 30 -8.83 7.74 -9.24
N ASP A 31 -8.05 8.47 -10.01
CA ASP A 31 -8.45 8.85 -11.36
C ASP A 31 -8.41 7.65 -12.33
N VAL A 32 -7.54 6.67 -12.12
CA VAL A 32 -7.64 5.38 -12.82
C VAL A 32 -9.00 4.73 -12.56
N MET A 33 -9.46 4.72 -11.30
CA MET A 33 -10.76 4.16 -10.91
C MET A 33 -11.95 4.91 -11.52
N LEU A 34 -11.89 6.26 -11.55
CA LEU A 34 -13.04 7.10 -11.89
C LEU A 34 -13.10 7.49 -13.37
N ASN A 35 -11.95 7.63 -14.02
CA ASN A 35 -11.80 8.30 -15.31
C ASN A 35 -11.18 7.39 -16.39
N SER A 36 -11.06 6.09 -16.14
CA SER A 36 -10.56 5.13 -17.13
C SER A 36 -11.34 3.81 -17.09
N PRO A 37 -11.32 3.00 -18.17
CA PRO A 37 -11.87 1.66 -18.16
C PRO A 37 -10.94 0.64 -17.49
N HIS A 38 -9.77 1.08 -17.03
CA HIS A 38 -8.75 0.22 -16.45
C HIS A 38 -8.83 0.21 -14.93
N ILE A 39 -8.35 -0.85 -14.31
CA ILE A 39 -8.24 -0.95 -12.85
C ILE A 39 -6.80 -0.78 -12.36
N ILE A 40 -5.81 -1.01 -13.22
CA ILE A 40 -4.38 -0.89 -12.89
C ILE A 40 -3.62 -0.31 -14.08
N LEU A 41 -2.82 0.71 -13.82
CA LEU A 41 -1.83 1.23 -14.75
C LEU A 41 -0.43 1.14 -14.11
N SER A 42 0.61 0.89 -14.92
CA SER A 42 1.96 0.72 -14.40
C SER A 42 3.01 1.55 -15.15
N GLY A 43 4.09 1.88 -14.42
CA GLY A 43 5.30 2.50 -14.96
C GLY A 43 5.04 3.73 -15.81
N ASP A 44 5.61 3.75 -17.00
CA ASP A 44 5.50 4.82 -17.99
C ASP A 44 4.05 5.11 -18.41
N GLY A 45 3.21 4.06 -18.53
CA GLY A 45 1.79 4.21 -18.84
C GLY A 45 1.04 4.97 -17.74
N ALA A 46 1.32 4.67 -16.48
CA ALA A 46 0.74 5.40 -15.34
C ALA A 46 1.19 6.86 -15.31
N VAL A 47 2.47 7.13 -15.63
CA VAL A 47 3.00 8.51 -15.73
C VAL A 47 2.32 9.28 -16.84
N LYS A 48 2.18 8.70 -18.04
CA LYS A 48 1.47 9.33 -19.17
C LYS A 48 0.01 9.63 -18.83
N PHE A 49 -0.68 8.69 -18.21
CA PHE A 49 -2.04 8.90 -17.74
C PHE A 49 -2.11 10.06 -16.73
N ALA A 50 -1.20 10.11 -15.76
CA ALA A 50 -1.13 11.21 -14.80
C ALA A 50 -0.99 12.58 -15.52
N ARG A 51 -0.16 12.67 -16.56
CA ARG A 51 -0.03 13.93 -17.34
C ARG A 51 -1.30 14.27 -18.10
N LEU A 52 -2.00 13.30 -18.67
CA LEU A 52 -3.30 13.50 -19.31
C LEU A 52 -4.35 14.00 -18.31
N MET A 53 -4.29 13.57 -17.07
CA MET A 53 -5.17 14.00 -15.98
C MET A 53 -4.75 15.35 -15.34
N GLY A 54 -3.71 16.01 -15.86
CA GLY A 54 -3.27 17.33 -15.40
C GLY A 54 -2.34 17.32 -14.18
N TYR A 55 -1.79 16.19 -13.79
CA TYR A 55 -0.79 16.14 -12.72
C TYR A 55 0.57 16.62 -13.24
N ASP A 56 1.15 17.61 -12.58
CA ASP A 56 2.47 18.14 -12.92
C ASP A 56 3.60 17.16 -12.63
N TYR A 57 4.73 17.41 -13.28
CA TYR A 57 6.00 16.74 -12.93
C TYR A 57 6.40 17.11 -11.50
N TYR A 58 6.75 16.11 -10.73
CA TYR A 58 7.29 16.27 -9.37
C TYR A 58 8.44 15.30 -9.15
N ASP A 59 9.60 15.82 -8.70
CA ASP A 59 10.73 14.98 -8.31
C ASP A 59 10.60 14.61 -6.82
N PRO A 60 10.27 13.35 -6.47
CA PRO A 60 10.13 12.90 -5.09
C PRO A 60 11.46 12.66 -4.38
N HIS A 61 12.60 12.85 -5.05
CA HIS A 61 13.89 12.62 -4.45
C HIS A 61 14.25 13.70 -3.42
N THR A 62 14.51 13.28 -2.20
CA THR A 62 15.11 14.11 -1.16
C THR A 62 16.63 13.94 -1.18
N GLU A 63 17.37 14.88 -0.57
CA GLU A 63 18.81 14.73 -0.37
C GLU A 63 19.15 13.44 0.39
N LYS A 64 18.37 13.12 1.42
CA LYS A 64 18.49 11.87 2.18
C LYS A 64 18.36 10.64 1.27
N SER A 65 17.35 10.58 0.40
CA SER A 65 17.18 9.45 -0.52
C SER A 65 18.29 9.36 -1.56
N ARG A 66 18.76 10.48 -2.08
CA ARG A 66 19.92 10.53 -3.00
C ARG A 66 21.19 10.00 -2.34
N ASN A 67 21.44 10.38 -1.09
CA ASN A 67 22.60 9.92 -0.33
C ASN A 67 22.50 8.42 0.00
N MET A 68 21.32 7.93 0.35
CA MET A 68 21.07 6.49 0.56
C MET A 68 21.36 5.68 -0.71
N ILE A 69 20.90 6.14 -1.86
CA ILE A 69 21.13 5.50 -3.15
C ILE A 69 22.63 5.50 -3.49
N ARG A 70 23.31 6.63 -3.35
CA ARG A 70 24.77 6.72 -3.61
C ARG A 70 25.55 5.75 -2.73
N LYS A 71 25.25 5.72 -1.42
CA LYS A 71 25.88 4.80 -0.47
C LYS A 71 25.61 3.35 -0.85
N PHE A 72 24.38 3.02 -1.23
CA PHE A 72 24.00 1.68 -1.66
C PHE A 72 24.83 1.22 -2.87
N TYR A 73 24.93 2.04 -3.91
CA TYR A 73 25.71 1.68 -5.09
C TYR A 73 27.21 1.60 -4.81
N SER A 74 27.79 2.49 -4.01
CA SER A 74 29.22 2.44 -3.67
C SER A 74 29.61 1.19 -2.88
N GLU A 75 28.70 0.68 -2.02
CA GLU A 75 28.92 -0.53 -1.25
C GLU A 75 28.59 -1.82 -2.03
N SER A 76 27.80 -1.71 -3.08
CA SER A 76 27.27 -2.85 -3.85
C SER A 76 28.19 -3.29 -5.00
N PHE A 77 29.13 -2.45 -5.43
CA PHE A 77 30.01 -2.73 -6.57
C PHE A 77 31.02 -3.86 -6.32
N ASN A 78 31.04 -4.45 -5.14
CA ASN A 78 31.89 -5.60 -4.79
C ASN A 78 31.30 -6.98 -5.20
N GLY A 79 30.36 -7.02 -6.15
CA GLY A 79 29.99 -8.24 -6.87
C GLY A 79 28.99 -9.19 -6.19
N ASN A 80 28.44 -8.86 -5.01
CA ASN A 80 27.57 -9.77 -4.25
C ASN A 80 26.12 -9.25 -4.16
N VAL A 81 25.40 -9.31 -5.29
CA VAL A 81 23.99 -8.91 -5.40
C VAL A 81 23.07 -9.60 -4.33
N PRO A 82 23.22 -10.88 -3.99
CA PRO A 82 22.39 -11.51 -2.96
C PRO A 82 22.58 -10.92 -1.56
N ALA A 83 23.81 -10.51 -1.18
CA ALA A 83 24.09 -9.94 0.13
C ALA A 83 23.42 -8.58 0.36
N ILE A 84 23.14 -7.84 -0.72
CA ILE A 84 22.47 -6.53 -0.69
C ILE A 84 21.03 -6.66 -0.19
N PHE A 85 20.32 -7.72 -0.61
CA PHE A 85 18.91 -7.94 -0.23
C PHE A 85 18.74 -8.56 1.15
N ASN A 86 19.82 -9.04 1.78
CA ASN A 86 19.81 -9.54 3.15
C ASN A 86 19.85 -8.41 4.20
N ARG A 87 20.03 -7.16 3.78
CA ARG A 87 19.98 -6.00 4.69
C ARG A 87 18.56 -5.78 5.20
N LYS A 88 18.46 -5.21 6.41
CA LYS A 88 17.17 -4.81 6.99
C LYS A 88 16.46 -3.86 6.04
N LYS A 89 15.34 -4.29 5.50
CA LYS A 89 14.50 -3.45 4.63
C LYS A 89 13.87 -2.34 5.45
N SER A 90 13.91 -1.12 4.93
CA SER A 90 13.14 0.01 5.44
C SER A 90 12.15 0.45 4.37
N GLY A 91 10.94 0.74 4.76
CA GLY A 91 9.90 1.24 3.87
C GLY A 91 8.78 1.82 4.72
N ASP A 92 8.05 2.74 4.13
CA ASP A 92 6.89 3.35 4.74
C ASP A 92 5.69 3.16 3.82
N THR A 93 4.57 2.80 4.44
CA THR A 93 3.27 2.73 3.79
C THR A 93 2.29 3.55 4.61
N VAL A 94 1.52 4.39 3.95
CA VAL A 94 0.38 5.07 4.55
C VAL A 94 -0.90 4.44 4.01
N GLY A 95 -1.84 4.16 4.89
CA GLY A 95 -3.14 3.62 4.55
C GLY A 95 -4.25 4.35 5.29
N ALA A 96 -5.43 4.41 4.70
CA ALA A 96 -6.62 4.96 5.30
C ALA A 96 -7.84 4.11 4.94
N VAL A 97 -8.75 3.96 5.89
CA VAL A 97 -10.08 3.44 5.67
C VAL A 97 -11.11 4.47 6.10
N ALA A 98 -12.22 4.55 5.41
CA ALA A 98 -13.30 5.47 5.73
C ALA A 98 -14.66 4.80 5.57
N ARG A 99 -15.62 5.28 6.39
CA ARG A 99 -17.04 4.95 6.26
C ARG A 99 -17.84 6.24 6.17
N ILE A 100 -18.74 6.29 5.21
CA ILE A 100 -19.75 7.35 5.11
C ILE A 100 -21.07 6.67 4.86
N ASN A 101 -22.00 6.83 5.79
CA ASN A 101 -23.25 6.05 5.81
C ASN A 101 -22.94 4.54 5.77
N ASN A 102 -23.49 3.81 4.79
CA ASN A 102 -23.25 2.37 4.60
C ASN A 102 -22.20 2.07 3.50
N LYS A 103 -21.36 3.03 3.17
CA LYS A 103 -20.33 2.89 2.15
C LYS A 103 -18.95 2.94 2.76
N PHE A 104 -18.08 2.06 2.29
CA PHE A 104 -16.70 1.96 2.74
C PHE A 104 -15.73 2.31 1.62
N ALA A 105 -14.63 2.92 2.01
CA ALA A 105 -13.52 3.22 1.11
C ALA A 105 -12.20 2.90 1.79
N ALA A 106 -11.23 2.52 0.97
CA ALA A 106 -9.85 2.30 1.37
C ALA A 106 -8.90 3.02 0.41
N ALA A 107 -7.79 3.48 0.92
CA ALA A 107 -6.71 4.06 0.13
C ALA A 107 -5.36 3.68 0.74
N VAL A 108 -4.37 3.42 -0.10
CA VAL A 108 -3.01 3.09 0.32
C VAL A 108 -1.99 3.68 -0.64
N SER A 109 -0.85 4.11 -0.10
CA SER A 109 0.26 4.64 -0.88
C SER A 109 1.60 4.30 -0.24
N THR A 110 2.59 3.96 -1.06
CA THR A 110 3.93 3.56 -0.61
C THR A 110 5.02 4.00 -1.57
N GLY A 111 6.19 4.27 -1.04
CA GLY A 111 7.45 4.39 -1.80
C GLY A 111 8.19 3.07 -1.94
N GLY A 112 7.56 1.96 -1.55
CA GLY A 112 8.16 0.64 -1.53
C GLY A 112 9.12 0.43 -0.36
N SER A 113 10.04 -0.50 -0.50
CA SER A 113 11.07 -0.81 0.51
C SER A 113 12.47 -0.47 -0.04
N PHE A 114 13.38 -0.10 0.84
CA PHE A 114 14.78 0.10 0.47
C PHE A 114 15.69 -0.91 1.19
N PRO A 115 16.61 -1.59 0.50
CA PRO A 115 16.79 -1.61 -0.95
C PRO A 115 15.73 -2.46 -1.68
N MET A 116 15.43 -2.10 -2.93
CA MET A 116 14.58 -2.89 -3.82
C MET A 116 15.06 -2.81 -5.27
N LEU A 117 14.72 -3.81 -6.06
CA LEU A 117 14.92 -3.76 -7.51
C LEU A 117 13.93 -2.80 -8.15
N ARG A 118 14.36 -2.15 -9.24
CA ARG A 118 13.44 -1.38 -10.08
C ARG A 118 12.36 -2.31 -10.65
N GLY A 119 11.12 -1.89 -10.55
CA GLY A 119 9.97 -2.71 -10.95
C GLY A 119 9.45 -3.65 -9.85
N ARG A 120 10.00 -3.60 -8.61
CA ARG A 120 9.45 -4.37 -7.48
C ARG A 120 8.07 -3.83 -7.12
N VAL A 121 7.13 -4.74 -6.99
CA VAL A 121 5.76 -4.47 -6.55
C VAL A 121 5.54 -5.13 -5.19
N GLY A 122 5.04 -4.35 -4.23
CA GLY A 122 4.62 -4.84 -2.91
C GLY A 122 3.15 -5.23 -2.89
N ASP A 123 2.60 -5.28 -1.69
CA ASP A 123 1.18 -5.56 -1.43
C ASP A 123 0.26 -4.39 -1.75
N SER A 124 0.73 -3.15 -1.53
CA SER A 124 -0.10 -1.94 -1.53
C SER A 124 -0.95 -1.75 -2.80
N PRO A 125 -0.43 -1.95 -4.04
CA PRO A 125 -1.22 -1.72 -5.24
C PRO A 125 -2.09 -2.93 -5.64
N LEU A 126 -2.02 -4.03 -4.89
CA LEU A 126 -2.68 -5.30 -5.22
C LEU A 126 -3.99 -5.45 -4.44
N ILE A 127 -5.10 -5.52 -5.17
CA ILE A 127 -6.42 -5.78 -4.61
C ILE A 127 -6.43 -7.10 -3.83
N GLY A 128 -6.96 -7.06 -2.61
CA GLY A 128 -6.99 -8.20 -1.71
C GLY A 128 -5.72 -8.40 -0.88
N ALA A 129 -4.58 -7.86 -1.32
CA ALA A 129 -3.32 -7.94 -0.59
C ALA A 129 -3.16 -6.75 0.37
N GLY A 130 -2.74 -5.59 -0.11
CA GLY A 130 -2.55 -4.39 0.69
C GLY A 130 -3.82 -3.58 0.93
N ILE A 131 -4.89 -3.84 0.18
CA ILE A 131 -6.13 -3.09 0.21
C ILE A 131 -7.32 -3.97 -0.15
N TYR A 132 -8.42 -3.80 0.56
CA TYR A 132 -9.73 -4.31 0.16
C TYR A 132 -10.84 -3.46 0.76
N SER A 133 -11.91 -3.23 0.00
CA SER A 133 -13.14 -2.58 0.48
C SER A 133 -14.36 -3.21 -0.19
N GLY A 134 -15.42 -3.38 0.57
CA GLY A 134 -16.69 -3.96 0.08
C GLY A 134 -17.85 -3.59 1.00
N PRO A 135 -19.04 -4.18 0.80
CA PRO A 135 -20.26 -3.81 1.55
C PRO A 135 -20.18 -3.99 3.08
N ASN A 136 -19.25 -4.81 3.57
CA ASN A 136 -19.14 -5.12 5.00
C ASN A 136 -18.00 -4.39 5.72
N GLY A 137 -17.16 -3.64 5.01
CA GLY A 137 -16.03 -2.95 5.63
C GLY A 137 -14.91 -2.63 4.66
N ALA A 138 -13.83 -2.09 5.21
CA ALA A 138 -12.59 -1.78 4.48
C ALA A 138 -11.36 -2.16 5.30
N VAL A 139 -10.32 -2.61 4.62
CA VAL A 139 -9.07 -3.10 5.22
C VAL A 139 -7.88 -2.61 4.40
N VAL A 140 -6.86 -2.09 5.07
CA VAL A 140 -5.55 -1.80 4.47
C VAL A 140 -4.44 -2.42 5.31
N ALA A 141 -3.37 -2.86 4.63
CA ALA A 141 -2.25 -3.54 5.25
C ALA A 141 -0.92 -2.81 5.04
N THR A 142 0.01 -3.03 5.95
CA THR A 142 1.41 -2.60 5.87
C THR A 142 2.33 -3.65 6.46
N GLY A 143 3.59 -3.71 6.01
CA GLY A 143 4.58 -4.65 6.53
C GLY A 143 5.50 -5.20 5.45
N ILE A 144 5.83 -6.50 5.53
CA ILE A 144 6.59 -7.16 4.47
C ILE A 144 5.65 -7.51 3.33
N GLY A 145 5.67 -6.68 2.28
CA GLY A 145 4.69 -6.71 1.19
C GLY A 145 4.56 -8.06 0.49
N GLU A 146 5.67 -8.77 0.30
CA GLU A 146 5.71 -10.09 -0.31
C GLU A 146 4.95 -11.15 0.54
N GLU A 147 5.03 -11.05 1.87
CA GLU A 147 4.31 -11.98 2.77
C GLU A 147 2.82 -11.65 2.83
N ILE A 148 2.49 -10.36 2.83
CA ILE A 148 1.10 -9.87 2.80
C ILE A 148 0.44 -10.30 1.48
N ALA A 149 1.14 -10.09 0.35
CA ALA A 149 0.63 -10.43 -0.98
C ALA A 149 0.35 -11.92 -1.14
N LYS A 150 1.28 -12.80 -0.71
CA LYS A 150 1.08 -14.25 -0.75
C LYS A 150 -0.15 -14.75 0.02
N LYS A 151 -0.55 -14.01 1.07
CA LYS A 151 -1.69 -14.37 1.91
C LYS A 151 -2.99 -13.70 1.50
N LEU A 152 -2.97 -12.74 0.56
CA LEU A 152 -4.10 -11.87 0.22
C LEU A 152 -4.74 -11.28 1.48
N LEU A 153 -3.91 -10.70 2.36
CA LEU A 153 -4.24 -10.47 3.76
C LEU A 153 -5.45 -9.57 3.95
N SER A 154 -5.58 -8.48 3.18
CA SER A 154 -6.73 -7.57 3.33
C SER A 154 -8.04 -8.25 2.96
N TYR A 155 -8.06 -9.07 1.90
CA TYR A 155 -9.25 -9.85 1.55
C TYR A 155 -9.52 -10.97 2.54
N LYS A 156 -8.47 -11.63 3.04
CA LYS A 156 -8.61 -12.68 4.06
C LYS A 156 -9.24 -12.17 5.34
N ILE A 157 -8.86 -10.97 5.81
CA ILE A 157 -9.51 -10.32 6.95
C ILE A 157 -10.94 -9.94 6.59
N TYR A 158 -11.14 -9.27 5.45
CA TYR A 158 -12.46 -8.84 4.99
C TYR A 158 -13.45 -10.01 4.89
N SER A 159 -13.03 -11.16 4.35
CA SER A 159 -13.90 -12.33 4.17
C SER A 159 -14.38 -12.95 5.49
N LYS A 160 -13.72 -12.64 6.60
CA LYS A 160 -14.07 -13.08 7.94
C LYS A 160 -14.94 -12.08 8.71
N ILE A 161 -15.10 -10.87 8.21
CA ILE A 161 -16.01 -9.88 8.82
C ILE A 161 -17.39 -10.54 9.00
N LYS A 162 -18.00 -10.39 10.19
CA LYS A 162 -19.23 -11.05 10.65
C LYS A 162 -19.08 -12.51 11.11
N THR A 163 -17.90 -13.10 11.08
CA THR A 163 -17.69 -14.44 11.68
C THR A 163 -17.18 -14.38 13.12
N ASP A 164 -16.57 -13.26 13.50
CA ASP A 164 -16.03 -12.98 14.83
C ASP A 164 -15.89 -11.44 14.98
N SER A 165 -15.51 -10.93 16.14
CA SER A 165 -15.19 -9.51 16.32
C SER A 165 -14.04 -9.09 15.42
N LEU A 166 -14.09 -7.87 14.90
CA LEU A 166 -13.03 -7.34 14.04
C LEU A 166 -11.67 -7.37 14.74
N GLU A 167 -11.66 -7.12 16.06
CA GLU A 167 -10.46 -7.18 16.88
C GLU A 167 -9.82 -8.57 16.88
N ASN A 168 -10.60 -9.62 17.12
CA ASN A 168 -10.12 -10.99 17.13
C ASN A 168 -9.59 -11.41 15.75
N ILE A 169 -10.34 -11.11 14.69
CA ILE A 169 -9.93 -11.43 13.31
C ILE A 169 -8.58 -10.79 13.00
N VAL A 170 -8.45 -9.47 13.22
CA VAL A 170 -7.24 -8.73 12.89
C VAL A 170 -6.06 -9.18 13.74
N LYS A 171 -6.22 -9.33 15.07
CA LYS A 171 -5.14 -9.77 15.95
C LYS A 171 -4.65 -11.18 15.59
N ASN A 172 -5.55 -12.12 15.31
CA ASN A 172 -5.20 -13.48 14.93
C ASN A 172 -4.41 -13.51 13.62
N GLU A 173 -4.85 -12.77 12.61
CA GLU A 173 -4.15 -12.72 11.32
C GLU A 173 -2.79 -12.04 11.43
N VAL A 174 -2.70 -10.87 12.09
CA VAL A 174 -1.43 -10.15 12.26
C VAL A 174 -0.43 -10.94 13.09
N ASN A 175 -0.86 -11.56 14.19
CA ASN A 175 0.02 -12.36 15.04
C ASN A 175 0.48 -13.68 14.39
N SER A 176 -0.14 -14.10 13.30
CA SER A 176 0.32 -15.24 12.49
C SER A 176 1.59 -14.93 11.66
N PHE A 177 1.95 -13.64 11.55
CA PHE A 177 3.16 -13.23 10.85
C PHE A 177 4.38 -13.27 11.78
N LYS A 178 5.47 -13.86 11.30
CA LYS A 178 6.78 -13.81 11.95
C LYS A 178 7.54 -12.52 11.64
N THR A 179 7.05 -11.76 10.66
CA THR A 179 7.62 -10.49 10.17
C THR A 179 6.70 -9.34 10.55
N SER A 180 7.15 -8.09 10.32
CA SER A 180 6.34 -6.90 10.55
C SER A 180 5.06 -6.95 9.71
N CYS A 181 3.92 -6.75 10.39
CA CYS A 181 2.60 -6.67 9.78
C CYS A 181 1.71 -5.73 10.60
N GLY A 182 0.99 -4.85 9.93
CA GLY A 182 0.01 -3.94 10.52
C GLY A 182 -1.22 -3.80 9.64
N ILE A 183 -2.36 -3.59 10.29
CA ILE A 183 -3.68 -3.47 9.67
C ILE A 183 -4.39 -2.27 10.23
N ILE A 184 -5.10 -1.55 9.36
CA ILE A 184 -6.20 -0.65 9.72
C ILE A 184 -7.46 -1.20 9.04
N ALA A 185 -8.52 -1.39 9.82
CA ALA A 185 -9.78 -1.92 9.31
C ALA A 185 -10.98 -1.22 9.96
N ILE A 186 -12.10 -1.16 9.23
CA ILE A 186 -13.36 -0.58 9.68
C ILE A 186 -14.54 -1.41 9.17
N THR A 187 -15.56 -1.56 10.00
CA THR A 187 -16.85 -2.16 9.67
C THR A 187 -17.99 -1.18 10.02
N ASP A 188 -19.23 -1.62 10.02
CA ASP A 188 -20.37 -0.82 10.48
C ASP A 188 -20.24 -0.41 11.94
N ASP A 189 -19.75 -1.31 12.78
CA ASP A 189 -19.80 -1.17 14.24
C ASP A 189 -18.43 -1.07 14.90
N GLU A 190 -17.36 -1.47 14.19
CA GLU A 190 -16.03 -1.58 14.77
C GLU A 190 -14.98 -0.93 13.86
N TYR A 191 -13.91 -0.42 14.47
CA TYR A 191 -12.66 -0.09 13.76
C TYR A 191 -11.46 -0.52 14.61
N ILE A 192 -10.36 -0.82 13.93
CA ILE A 192 -9.12 -1.24 14.58
C ILE A 192 -7.90 -0.77 13.79
N ALA A 193 -6.87 -0.36 14.53
CA ALA A 193 -5.50 -0.25 14.04
C ALA A 193 -4.62 -1.15 14.92
N TYR A 194 -4.02 -2.18 14.34
CA TYR A 194 -3.22 -3.13 15.08
C TYR A 194 -1.99 -3.57 14.29
N SER A 195 -0.88 -3.71 14.97
CA SER A 195 0.38 -4.22 14.40
C SER A 195 1.13 -5.07 15.42
N ASN A 196 1.88 -6.07 14.95
CA ASN A 196 2.82 -6.83 15.76
C ASN A 196 4.16 -6.10 15.98
N THR A 197 4.29 -4.89 15.44
CA THR A 197 5.43 -3.96 15.64
C THR A 197 4.90 -2.55 15.87
N ASN A 198 5.79 -1.55 15.94
CA ASN A 198 5.35 -0.17 16.10
C ASN A 198 4.68 0.34 14.81
N MET A 199 3.49 0.92 14.96
CA MET A 199 2.72 1.56 13.88
C MET A 199 2.03 2.81 14.44
N ALA A 200 2.25 3.95 13.78
CA ALA A 200 1.49 5.18 14.09
C ALA A 200 0.10 5.08 13.44
N TYR A 201 -0.93 5.50 14.17
CA TYR A 201 -2.29 5.60 13.65
C TYR A 201 -3.03 6.78 14.29
N ALA A 202 -4.07 7.23 13.60
CA ALA A 202 -5.03 8.19 14.13
C ALA A 202 -6.43 7.84 13.60
N TYR A 203 -7.46 8.25 14.33
CA TYR A 203 -8.85 8.14 13.89
C TYR A 203 -9.61 9.44 14.18
N LYS A 204 -10.70 9.64 13.45
CA LYS A 204 -11.62 10.74 13.65
C LYS A 204 -13.04 10.30 13.30
N GLU A 205 -13.97 10.63 14.16
CA GLU A 205 -15.42 10.53 13.94
C GLU A 205 -15.98 11.94 13.65
N PHE A 206 -17.01 12.01 12.80
CA PHE A 206 -17.63 13.26 12.38
C PHE A 206 -19.13 13.27 12.70
#